data_b3fa2c44c897a1ff28c3d3e3a5de7d87
#
_entry.id   b3fa2c44c897a1ff28c3d3e3a5de7d87
#
_cell.length_a   1.000
_cell.length_b   1.000
_cell.length_c   1.000
_cell.angle_alpha   90.00
_cell.angle_beta   90.00
_cell.angle_gamma   90.00
#
_symmetry.space_group_name_H-M   'P 1'
#
loop_
_entity.id
_entity.type
_entity.pdbx_description
1 polymer ?
#
loop_
_entity_poly.entity_id
_entity_poly.type
_entity_poly.pdbx_seq_one_letter_code
_entity_poly.pdbx_strand_id
1 'polypeptide(L)'
;MKQKILFVCLGNICRSPMAEEIFRQKVFARGLGEQFEIDSAGTYSGHAGELADPRMREAAHCRGYCLTHRSRPFRVSDFDDFDRIVVMDDSNYERVCRLAPLREHIDKVYRMRDYFTTYAQDYSYVPDPYYEGRDGFYLVINMLEEACENLLDEIS
;
A
#
# COMPACT_ATOMS: atom_id res chain seq x y z
N MET A 1 2.20 17.95 13.48
CA MET A 1 1.55 17.68 12.18
C MET A 1 1.62 16.22 11.85
N LYS A 2 0.58 15.69 11.23
CA LYS A 2 0.56 14.29 10.83
C LYS A 2 1.34 14.07 9.55
N GLN A 3 2.06 12.96 9.47
CA GLN A 3 2.57 12.44 8.21
C GLN A 3 1.45 11.67 7.52
N LYS A 4 1.24 11.95 6.25
CA LYS A 4 0.14 11.36 5.48
C LYS A 4 0.69 10.41 4.44
N ILE A 5 0.36 9.13 4.55
CA ILE A 5 0.88 8.05 3.73
C ILE A 5 -0.26 7.41 2.92
N LEU A 6 -0.07 7.31 1.61
CA LEU A 6 -1.03 6.66 0.71
C LEU A 6 -0.36 5.46 0.04
N PHE A 7 -0.98 4.30 0.16
CA PHE A 7 -0.54 3.10 -0.56
C PHE A 7 -1.37 2.93 -1.83
N VAL A 8 -0.72 2.62 -2.95
CA VAL A 8 -1.39 2.52 -4.25
C VAL A 8 -1.05 1.20 -4.94
N CYS A 9 -2.07 0.50 -5.43
CA CYS A 9 -1.92 -0.65 -6.31
C CYS A 9 -2.88 -0.51 -7.50
N LEU A 10 -3.13 -1.57 -8.24
CA LEU A 10 -3.99 -1.49 -9.42
C LEU A 10 -5.46 -1.29 -9.01
N GLY A 11 -6.06 -2.27 -8.34
CA GLY A 11 -7.49 -2.30 -8.06
C GLY A 11 -7.90 -1.81 -6.69
N ASN A 12 -6.95 -1.57 -5.79
CA ASN A 12 -7.21 -1.21 -4.40
C ASN A 12 -8.09 -2.25 -3.68
N ILE A 13 -7.90 -3.52 -3.99
CA ILE A 13 -8.64 -4.61 -3.36
C ILE A 13 -7.73 -5.71 -2.76
N CYS A 14 -6.43 -5.72 -3.06
CA CYS A 14 -5.51 -6.71 -2.51
C CYS A 14 -4.33 -6.06 -1.81
N ARG A 15 -3.34 -5.59 -2.59
CA ARG A 15 -2.04 -5.15 -2.05
C ARG A 15 -2.13 -3.88 -1.22
N SER A 16 -2.73 -2.82 -1.76
CA SER A 16 -2.73 -1.53 -1.07
C SER A 16 -3.62 -1.49 0.17
N PRO A 17 -4.82 -2.09 0.20
CA PRO A 17 -5.58 -2.12 1.44
C PRO A 17 -4.91 -2.98 2.51
N MET A 18 -4.20 -4.04 2.11
CA MET A 18 -3.44 -4.85 3.07
C MET A 18 -2.27 -4.04 3.65
N ALA A 19 -1.51 -3.34 2.80
CA ALA A 19 -0.41 -2.48 3.26
C ALA A 19 -0.92 -1.39 4.22
N GLU A 20 -2.03 -0.78 3.90
CA GLU A 20 -2.67 0.24 4.73
C GLU A 20 -2.92 -0.29 6.14
N GLU A 21 -3.54 -1.46 6.25
CA GLU A 21 -3.89 -2.03 7.56
C GLU A 21 -2.66 -2.50 8.34
N ILE A 22 -1.71 -3.14 7.66
CA ILE A 22 -0.45 -3.55 8.30
C ILE A 22 0.27 -2.32 8.86
N PHE A 23 0.41 -1.28 8.07
CA PHE A 23 1.10 -0.07 8.48
C PHE A 23 0.38 0.60 9.65
N ARG A 24 -0.95 0.68 9.58
CA ARG A 24 -1.77 1.25 10.65
C ARG A 24 -1.54 0.52 11.97
N GLN A 25 -1.53 -0.82 11.96
CA GLN A 25 -1.31 -1.59 13.18
C GLN A 25 0.08 -1.40 13.74
N LYS A 26 1.10 -1.32 12.87
CA LYS A 26 2.49 -1.09 13.32
C LYS A 26 2.65 0.30 13.94
N VAL A 27 2.06 1.30 13.34
CA VAL A 27 2.03 2.67 13.86
C VAL A 27 1.37 2.70 15.24
N PHE A 28 0.22 2.05 15.35
CA PHE A 28 -0.53 1.99 16.60
C PHE A 28 0.26 1.26 17.69
N ALA A 29 0.91 0.14 17.34
CA ALA A 29 1.69 -0.65 18.28
C ALA A 29 2.88 0.13 18.85
N ARG A 30 3.40 1.10 18.12
CA ARG A 30 4.49 1.99 18.58
C ARG A 30 3.99 3.23 19.31
N GLY A 31 2.68 3.37 19.50
CA GLY A 31 2.10 4.55 20.12
C GLY A 31 2.14 5.81 19.28
N LEU A 32 2.24 5.65 17.94
CA LEU A 32 2.39 6.76 16.99
C LEU A 32 1.10 7.08 16.23
N GLY A 33 -0.03 6.53 16.64
CA GLY A 33 -1.30 6.62 15.90
C GLY A 33 -1.73 8.05 15.56
N GLU A 34 -1.47 9.00 16.44
CA GLU A 34 -1.85 10.40 16.21
C GLU A 34 -0.88 11.15 15.30
N GLN A 35 0.25 10.56 14.98
CA GLN A 35 1.27 11.17 14.13
C GLN A 35 1.15 10.80 12.66
N PHE A 36 0.24 9.87 12.32
CA PHE A 36 0.07 9.38 10.95
C PHE A 36 -1.39 9.42 10.51
N GLU A 37 -1.60 9.76 9.24
CA GLU A 37 -2.85 9.55 8.53
C GLU A 37 -2.55 8.61 7.37
N ILE A 38 -3.30 7.52 7.26
CA ILE A 38 -2.99 6.40 6.38
C ILE A 38 -4.21 6.05 5.53
N ASP A 39 -4.02 5.89 4.22
CA ASP A 39 -5.09 5.52 3.31
C ASP A 39 -4.52 4.69 2.15
N SER A 40 -5.39 4.21 1.28
CA SER A 40 -4.99 3.52 0.07
C SER A 40 -5.93 3.82 -1.10
N ALA A 41 -5.42 3.63 -2.32
CA ALA A 41 -6.16 3.92 -3.55
C ALA A 41 -5.68 3.00 -4.67
N GLY A 42 -6.40 3.00 -5.79
CA GLY A 42 -6.05 2.20 -6.96
C GLY A 42 -5.92 3.05 -8.21
N THR A 43 -5.08 2.59 -9.13
CA THR A 43 -4.95 3.24 -10.44
C THR A 43 -6.08 2.87 -11.39
N TYR A 44 -6.86 1.85 -11.04
CA TYR A 44 -8.02 1.38 -11.78
C TYR A 44 -9.28 1.58 -10.93
N SER A 45 -10.33 2.15 -11.51
CA SER A 45 -11.54 2.54 -10.78
C SER A 45 -12.64 1.48 -10.79
N GLY A 46 -12.44 0.34 -11.45
CA GLY A 46 -13.47 -0.67 -11.67
C GLY A 46 -14.01 -1.33 -10.40
N HIS A 47 -13.29 -1.25 -9.29
CA HIS A 47 -13.70 -1.82 -8.00
C HIS A 47 -14.17 -0.76 -7.01
N ALA A 48 -14.35 0.50 -7.45
CA ALA A 48 -14.70 1.60 -6.55
C ALA A 48 -15.90 1.26 -5.67
N GLY A 49 -15.76 1.47 -4.37
CA GLY A 49 -16.79 1.19 -3.37
C GLY A 49 -16.79 -0.24 -2.84
N GLU A 50 -16.04 -1.15 -3.44
CA GLU A 50 -15.98 -2.55 -3.00
C GLU A 50 -15.03 -2.71 -1.81
N LEU A 51 -15.30 -3.69 -0.97
CA LEU A 51 -14.36 -4.14 0.05
C LEU A 51 -13.19 -4.85 -0.63
N ALA A 52 -12.12 -5.10 0.12
CA ALA A 52 -10.99 -5.87 -0.37
C ALA A 52 -11.45 -7.25 -0.86
N ASP A 53 -10.66 -7.83 -1.78
CA ASP A 53 -10.90 -9.18 -2.31
C ASP A 53 -11.17 -10.16 -1.15
N PRO A 54 -12.21 -10.99 -1.23
CA PRO A 54 -12.55 -11.93 -0.15
C PRO A 54 -11.40 -12.85 0.25
N ARG A 55 -10.56 -13.24 -0.71
CA ARG A 55 -9.40 -14.11 -0.45
C ARG A 55 -8.33 -13.36 0.35
N MET A 56 -8.13 -12.08 0.04
CA MET A 56 -7.21 -11.24 0.83
C MET A 56 -7.77 -10.99 2.22
N ARG A 57 -9.07 -10.73 2.34
CA ARG A 57 -9.70 -10.54 3.65
C ARG A 57 -9.58 -11.79 4.52
N GLU A 58 -9.75 -12.97 3.92
CA GLU A 58 -9.61 -14.24 4.64
C GLU A 58 -8.15 -14.43 5.11
N ALA A 59 -7.19 -14.26 4.22
CA ALA A 59 -5.77 -14.39 4.56
C ALA A 59 -5.36 -13.39 5.64
N ALA A 60 -5.84 -12.16 5.53
CA ALA A 60 -5.59 -11.11 6.52
C ALA A 60 -6.16 -11.50 7.88
N HIS A 61 -7.40 -11.99 7.90
CA HIS A 61 -8.06 -12.41 9.14
C HIS A 61 -7.25 -13.49 9.86
N CYS A 62 -6.70 -14.44 9.11
CA CYS A 62 -5.85 -15.50 9.69
C CYS A 62 -4.58 -14.95 10.34
N ARG A 63 -4.17 -13.75 9.98
CA ARG A 63 -2.98 -13.07 10.53
C ARG A 63 -3.35 -11.96 11.52
N GLY A 64 -4.61 -11.84 11.90
CA GLY A 64 -5.07 -10.87 12.88
C GLY A 64 -5.37 -9.48 12.33
N TYR A 65 -5.55 -9.35 11.01
CA TYR A 65 -5.91 -8.08 10.37
C TYR A 65 -7.36 -8.09 9.91
N CYS A 66 -8.03 -6.94 10.07
CA CYS A 66 -9.41 -6.77 9.60
C CYS A 66 -9.44 -5.65 8.56
N LEU A 67 -9.66 -6.01 7.29
CA LEU A 67 -9.67 -5.07 6.19
C LEU A 67 -11.06 -4.47 6.03
N THR A 68 -11.20 -3.19 6.34
CA THR A 68 -12.47 -2.45 6.26
C THR A 68 -12.49 -1.38 5.18
N HIS A 69 -11.33 -1.08 4.59
CA HIS A 69 -11.22 -0.07 3.55
C HIS A 69 -12.07 -0.43 2.33
N ARG A 70 -12.73 0.57 1.74
CA ARG A 70 -13.43 0.41 0.48
C ARG A 70 -12.60 1.03 -0.63
N SER A 71 -12.50 0.32 -1.75
CA SER A 71 -11.71 0.74 -2.90
C SER A 71 -12.10 2.12 -3.38
N ARG A 72 -11.11 2.94 -3.69
CA ARG A 72 -11.31 4.23 -4.34
C ARG A 72 -10.21 4.47 -5.38
N PRO A 73 -10.50 5.24 -6.45
CA PRO A 73 -9.47 5.56 -7.43
C PRO A 73 -8.48 6.59 -6.88
N PHE A 74 -7.24 6.51 -7.35
CA PHE A 74 -6.23 7.52 -7.13
C PHE A 74 -6.66 8.81 -7.85
N ARG A 75 -6.48 9.95 -7.20
CA ARG A 75 -6.85 11.27 -7.73
C ARG A 75 -5.65 12.19 -7.75
N VAL A 76 -5.67 13.17 -8.66
CA VAL A 76 -4.60 14.18 -8.73
C VAL A 76 -4.44 14.93 -7.41
N SER A 77 -5.56 15.19 -6.71
CA SER A 77 -5.53 15.85 -5.40
C SER A 77 -4.75 15.05 -4.34
N ASP A 78 -4.56 13.75 -4.54
CA ASP A 78 -3.78 12.93 -3.60
C ASP A 78 -2.32 13.40 -3.52
N PHE A 79 -1.78 13.99 -4.59
CA PHE A 79 -0.43 14.55 -4.55
C PHE A 79 -0.29 15.67 -3.53
N ASP A 80 -1.34 16.47 -3.35
CA ASP A 80 -1.32 17.55 -2.36
C ASP A 80 -1.66 17.06 -0.96
N ASP A 81 -2.55 16.05 -0.88
CA ASP A 81 -3.08 15.57 0.39
C ASP A 81 -2.12 14.62 1.13
N PHE A 82 -1.19 13.98 0.43
CA PHE A 82 -0.29 13.01 1.04
C PHE A 82 1.18 13.40 0.90
N ASP A 83 1.96 13.05 1.91
CA ASP A 83 3.41 13.33 1.93
C ASP A 83 4.18 12.25 1.19
N ARG A 84 3.69 11.01 1.25
CA ARG A 84 4.31 9.87 0.57
C ARG A 84 3.23 9.04 -0.11
N ILE A 85 3.48 8.71 -1.37
CA ILE A 85 2.62 7.84 -2.17
C ILE A 85 3.44 6.61 -2.50
N VAL A 86 3.10 5.47 -1.89
CA VAL A 86 3.91 4.24 -1.98
C VAL A 86 3.22 3.25 -2.89
N VAL A 87 3.85 2.93 -4.01
CA VAL A 87 3.28 2.07 -5.05
C VAL A 87 3.86 0.66 -4.98
N MET A 88 3.12 -0.32 -5.51
CA MET A 88 3.45 -1.74 -5.35
C MET A 88 4.29 -2.30 -6.48
N ASP A 89 4.18 -1.76 -7.70
CA ASP A 89 4.92 -2.23 -8.87
C ASP A 89 5.19 -1.08 -9.85
N ASP A 90 5.96 -1.38 -10.91
CA ASP A 90 6.36 -0.36 -11.87
C ASP A 90 5.17 0.17 -12.68
N SER A 91 4.15 -0.65 -12.93
CA SER A 91 2.94 -0.18 -13.62
C SER A 91 2.20 0.88 -12.80
N ASN A 92 2.07 0.64 -11.49
CA ASN A 92 1.49 1.65 -10.59
C ASN A 92 2.32 2.92 -10.59
N TYR A 93 3.65 2.77 -10.54
CA TYR A 93 4.57 3.91 -10.54
C TYR A 93 4.37 4.78 -11.78
N GLU A 94 4.38 4.15 -12.96
CA GLU A 94 4.23 4.88 -14.22
C GLU A 94 2.90 5.60 -14.30
N ARG A 95 1.80 4.93 -13.92
CA ARG A 95 0.47 5.52 -13.99
C ARG A 95 0.32 6.71 -13.04
N VAL A 96 0.82 6.58 -11.82
CA VAL A 96 0.76 7.68 -10.85
C VAL A 96 1.61 8.86 -11.32
N CYS A 97 2.82 8.61 -11.78
CA CYS A 97 3.71 9.67 -12.26
C CYS A 97 3.14 10.42 -13.46
N ARG A 98 2.42 9.74 -14.35
CA ARG A 98 1.77 10.39 -15.50
C ARG A 98 0.69 11.38 -15.08
N LEU A 99 0.08 11.18 -13.92
CA LEU A 99 -0.97 12.06 -13.43
C LEU A 99 -0.40 13.25 -12.67
N ALA A 100 0.91 13.28 -12.39
CA ALA A 100 1.53 14.33 -11.62
C ALA A 100 1.57 15.65 -12.41
N PRO A 101 0.94 16.73 -11.88
CA PRO A 101 0.96 18.02 -12.56
C PRO A 101 2.32 18.69 -12.56
N LEU A 102 3.13 18.43 -11.52
CA LEU A 102 4.44 19.05 -11.33
C LEU A 102 5.48 18.00 -11.00
N ARG A 103 6.74 18.30 -11.30
CA ARG A 103 7.86 17.39 -11.01
C ARG A 103 7.97 17.10 -9.51
N GLU A 104 7.72 18.08 -8.68
CA GLU A 104 7.78 17.92 -7.21
C GLU A 104 6.79 16.89 -6.71
N HIS A 105 5.69 16.64 -7.43
CA HIS A 105 4.74 15.60 -7.08
C HIS A 105 5.32 14.21 -7.31
N ILE A 106 6.14 14.04 -8.37
CA ILE A 106 6.81 12.77 -8.65
C ILE A 106 7.77 12.42 -7.52
N ASP A 107 8.39 13.41 -6.89
CA ASP A 107 9.31 13.19 -5.77
C ASP A 107 8.61 12.62 -4.52
N LYS A 108 7.28 12.65 -4.46
CA LYS A 108 6.50 12.04 -3.39
C LYS A 108 6.19 10.57 -3.65
N VAL A 109 6.49 10.04 -4.84
CA VAL A 109 6.16 8.67 -5.21
C VAL A 109 7.32 7.75 -4.88
N TYR A 110 7.06 6.77 -4.02
CA TYR A 110 8.03 5.81 -3.53
C TYR A 110 7.60 4.41 -3.95
N ARG A 111 8.55 3.49 -4.04
CA ARG A 111 8.26 2.10 -4.39
C ARG A 111 8.39 1.22 -3.15
N MET A 112 7.40 0.37 -2.94
CA MET A 112 7.41 -0.56 -1.80
C MET A 112 8.66 -1.42 -1.77
N ARG A 113 9.18 -1.80 -2.95
CA ARG A 113 10.40 -2.62 -3.08
C ARG A 113 11.62 -2.00 -2.40
N ASP A 114 11.66 -0.68 -2.28
CA ASP A 114 12.81 0.01 -1.68
C ASP A 114 12.89 -0.25 -0.17
N TYR A 115 11.86 -0.83 0.40
CA TYR A 115 11.79 -1.19 1.81
C TYR A 115 11.95 -2.69 2.07
N PHE A 116 12.24 -3.47 1.02
CA PHE A 116 12.55 -4.90 1.19
C PHE A 116 13.96 -5.07 1.74
N THR A 117 14.13 -6.11 2.56
CA THR A 117 15.45 -6.61 2.98
C THR A 117 15.58 -8.08 2.58
N THR A 118 14.84 -8.98 3.24
CA THR A 118 14.86 -10.41 2.92
C THR A 118 14.40 -10.68 1.48
N TYR A 119 13.38 -9.98 1.04
CA TYR A 119 12.80 -10.18 -0.29
C TYR A 119 13.52 -9.43 -1.41
N ALA A 120 14.49 -8.58 -1.08
CA ALA A 120 15.15 -7.72 -2.06
C ALA A 120 15.88 -8.48 -3.17
N GLN A 121 16.38 -9.69 -2.89
CA GLN A 121 17.10 -10.49 -3.87
C GLN A 121 16.19 -11.14 -4.89
N ASP A 122 14.97 -11.49 -4.50
CA ASP A 122 14.07 -12.28 -5.34
C ASP A 122 12.95 -11.44 -5.97
N TYR A 123 12.67 -10.26 -5.43
CA TYR A 123 11.54 -9.43 -5.89
C TYR A 123 11.94 -7.98 -6.03
N SER A 124 11.55 -7.40 -7.16
CA SER A 124 11.66 -5.95 -7.42
C SER A 124 10.29 -5.25 -7.37
N TYR A 125 9.28 -5.93 -6.86
CA TYR A 125 7.91 -5.43 -6.78
C TYR A 125 7.11 -6.30 -5.81
N VAL A 126 5.93 -5.83 -5.40
CA VAL A 126 4.95 -6.64 -4.67
C VAL A 126 4.06 -7.31 -5.72
N PRO A 127 4.10 -8.64 -5.87
CA PRO A 127 3.30 -9.32 -6.90
C PRO A 127 1.81 -9.15 -6.66
N ASP A 128 1.03 -9.14 -7.75
CA ASP A 128 -0.41 -9.11 -7.68
C ASP A 128 -0.93 -10.53 -7.46
N PRO A 129 -1.56 -10.84 -6.31
CA PRO A 129 -1.98 -12.20 -6.01
C PRO A 129 -3.32 -12.57 -6.63
N TYR A 130 -3.94 -11.68 -7.41
CA TYR A 130 -5.32 -11.85 -7.89
C TYR A 130 -5.53 -13.18 -8.62
N TYR A 131 -4.55 -13.60 -9.43
CA TYR A 131 -4.60 -14.84 -10.19
C TYR A 131 -3.82 -15.99 -9.54
N GLU A 132 -3.29 -15.74 -8.35
CA GLU A 132 -2.52 -16.74 -7.62
C GLU A 132 -3.41 -17.51 -6.64
N GLY A 133 -2.90 -18.64 -6.14
CA GLY A 133 -3.57 -19.38 -5.09
C GLY A 133 -3.38 -18.75 -3.72
N ARG A 134 -3.85 -19.44 -2.69
CA ARG A 134 -3.78 -18.98 -1.30
C ARG A 134 -2.37 -18.55 -0.91
N ASP A 135 -1.35 -19.31 -1.32
CA ASP A 135 0.04 -19.01 -0.97
C ASP A 135 0.48 -17.65 -1.50
N GLY A 136 -0.05 -17.21 -2.64
CA GLY A 136 0.26 -15.89 -3.20
C GLY A 136 -0.22 -14.76 -2.31
N PHE A 137 -1.38 -14.92 -1.69
CA PHE A 137 -1.90 -13.91 -0.74
C PHE A 137 -1.04 -13.84 0.52
N TYR A 138 -0.62 -15.00 1.06
CA TYR A 138 0.24 -15.01 2.24
C TYR A 138 1.63 -14.47 1.94
N LEU A 139 2.17 -14.74 0.76
CA LEU A 139 3.45 -14.16 0.34
C LEU A 139 3.36 -12.63 0.34
N VAL A 140 2.30 -12.07 -0.24
CA VAL A 140 2.12 -10.62 -0.26
C VAL A 140 2.05 -10.05 1.16
N ILE A 141 1.31 -10.69 2.06
CA ILE A 141 1.23 -10.25 3.46
C ILE A 141 2.62 -10.25 4.10
N ASN A 142 3.40 -11.32 3.92
CA ASN A 142 4.74 -11.41 4.47
C ASN A 142 5.66 -10.29 3.95
N MET A 143 5.61 -10.04 2.65
CA MET A 143 6.40 -8.97 2.02
C MET A 143 6.00 -7.60 2.54
N LEU A 144 4.72 -7.35 2.68
CA LEU A 144 4.20 -6.08 3.19
C LEU A 144 4.52 -5.87 4.67
N GLU A 145 4.52 -6.94 5.47
CA GLU A 145 4.91 -6.83 6.87
C GLU A 145 6.36 -6.38 7.00
N GLU A 146 7.26 -6.95 6.21
CA GLU A 146 8.66 -6.53 6.20
C GLU A 146 8.82 -5.08 5.71
N ALA A 147 8.22 -4.78 4.57
CA ALA A 147 8.37 -3.45 3.96
C ALA A 147 7.75 -2.35 4.82
N CYS A 148 6.59 -2.58 5.40
CA CYS A 148 5.93 -1.60 6.27
C CYS A 148 6.75 -1.34 7.54
N GLU A 149 7.37 -2.37 8.11
CA GLU A 149 8.26 -2.21 9.26
C GLU A 149 9.43 -1.30 8.91
N ASN A 150 10.08 -1.58 7.78
CA ASN A 150 11.23 -0.79 7.34
C ASN A 150 10.84 0.64 6.95
N LEU A 151 9.68 0.83 6.32
CA LEU A 151 9.18 2.16 6.02
C LEU A 151 8.95 2.95 7.30
N LEU A 152 8.31 2.36 8.29
CA LEU A 152 8.04 3.03 9.55
C LEU A 152 9.36 3.38 10.27
N ASP A 153 10.34 2.48 10.26
CA ASP A 153 11.65 2.76 10.84
C ASP A 153 12.32 3.97 10.19
N GLU A 154 12.17 4.13 8.87
CA GLU A 154 12.78 5.24 8.15
C GLU A 154 12.14 6.58 8.49
N ILE A 155 10.82 6.61 8.67
CA ILE A 155 10.08 7.87 8.77
C ILE A 155 9.59 8.21 10.18
N SER A 156 9.81 7.32 11.14
CA SER A 156 9.38 7.59 12.54
C SER A 156 10.46 8.23 13.41
#